data_ffeda644d164d950414ae067d4f86626
#
_entry.id   ffeda644d164d950414ae067d4f86626
#
_cell.length_a   1.000
_cell.length_b   1.000
_cell.length_c   1.000
_cell.angle_alpha   90.00
_cell.angle_beta   90.00
_cell.angle_gamma   90.00
#
_symmetry.space_group_name_H-M   'P 1'
#
loop_
_entity.id
_entity.type
_entity.pdbx_description
1 polymer ?
#
loop_
_entity_poly.entity_id
_entity_poly.type
_entity_poly.pdbx_seq_one_letter_code
_entity_poly.pdbx_strand_id
1 'polypeptide(L)'
;MARNIRMNRKGLTGIETAIIVIAFVIAASVFAFAVLNMGLLTTAKAQDAIVSGVGQAQSSLKITSVYAYSDNEGSEQKCKGVAILVQPSGTANVDFTPTKVAISYKNANVAYPDVYEGNGNELFINKSAFMASQGSYKVDLYKLLNITHTCVVVEIQGDGDMMLEQGEVFAIYINLDKVGDNALLNVYDHFTTEIIPGQGSKLTFTGTMPASILKVMILSGS
;
A
#
# COMPACT_ATOMS: atom_id res chain seq x y z
N MET A 1 -10.23 -47.16 85.97
CA MET A 1 -9.50 -45.85 85.86
C MET A 1 -9.44 -45.53 84.38
N ALA A 2 -10.39 -44.77 83.87
CA ALA A 2 -10.39 -44.32 82.43
C ALA A 2 -9.63 -43.01 82.31
N ARG A 3 -8.46 -43.03 81.66
CA ARG A 3 -7.61 -41.87 81.39
C ARG A 3 -8.16 -41.06 80.27
N ASN A 4 -8.87 -39.95 80.53
CA ASN A 4 -9.32 -38.98 79.50
C ASN A 4 -8.13 -38.33 78.83
N ILE A 5 -7.81 -38.76 77.62
CA ILE A 5 -6.84 -38.09 76.79
C ILE A 5 -7.57 -36.85 76.19
N ARG A 6 -7.35 -35.68 76.83
CA ARG A 6 -7.75 -34.41 76.25
C ARG A 6 -6.85 -34.14 75.05
N MET A 7 -7.28 -34.51 73.88
CA MET A 7 -6.64 -34.10 72.64
C MET A 7 -6.58 -32.55 72.57
N ASN A 8 -5.37 -32.05 72.42
CA ASN A 8 -5.13 -30.60 72.38
C ASN A 8 -5.67 -30.02 71.07
N ARG A 9 -6.95 -29.64 71.06
CA ARG A 9 -7.65 -29.08 69.85
C ARG A 9 -7.00 -27.79 69.33
N LYS A 10 -6.16 -27.09 70.13
CA LYS A 10 -5.48 -25.87 69.72
C LYS A 10 -4.35 -26.11 68.68
N GLY A 11 -3.74 -27.28 68.67
CA GLY A 11 -2.71 -27.64 67.70
C GLY A 11 -3.30 -28.02 66.33
N LEU A 12 -4.48 -28.68 66.30
CA LEU A 12 -5.15 -29.01 65.06
C LEU A 12 -5.66 -27.77 64.32
N THR A 13 -6.25 -26.80 65.00
CA THR A 13 -6.75 -25.57 64.40
C THR A 13 -5.63 -24.72 63.79
N GLY A 14 -4.42 -24.79 64.36
CA GLY A 14 -3.25 -24.09 63.78
C GLY A 14 -2.78 -24.68 62.46
N ILE A 15 -2.75 -26.01 62.34
CA ILE A 15 -2.37 -26.72 61.11
C ILE A 15 -3.42 -26.53 60.01
N GLU A 16 -4.71 -26.63 60.33
CA GLU A 16 -5.79 -26.39 59.40
C GLU A 16 -5.74 -24.97 58.81
N THR A 17 -5.55 -23.99 59.68
CA THR A 17 -5.41 -22.58 59.25
C THR A 17 -4.16 -22.37 58.38
N ALA A 18 -3.06 -23.02 58.70
CA ALA A 18 -1.83 -22.91 57.88
C ALA A 18 -2.02 -23.49 56.46
N ILE A 19 -2.69 -24.64 56.36
CA ILE A 19 -2.99 -25.27 55.07
C ILE A 19 -3.89 -24.37 54.21
N ILE A 20 -4.94 -23.77 54.82
CA ILE A 20 -5.82 -22.85 54.09
C ILE A 20 -5.07 -21.61 53.59
N VAL A 21 -4.22 -21.02 54.42
CA VAL A 21 -3.40 -19.84 54.03
C VAL A 21 -2.42 -20.18 52.90
N ILE A 22 -1.74 -21.33 52.99
CA ILE A 22 -0.82 -21.78 51.93
C ILE A 22 -1.60 -22.00 50.63
N ALA A 23 -2.76 -22.71 50.68
CA ALA A 23 -3.60 -22.94 49.52
C ALA A 23 -4.08 -21.61 48.87
N PHE A 24 -4.46 -20.64 49.69
CA PHE A 24 -4.88 -19.32 49.24
C PHE A 24 -3.76 -18.56 48.58
N VAL A 25 -2.55 -18.58 49.16
CA VAL A 25 -1.37 -17.90 48.60
C VAL A 25 -0.98 -18.52 47.26
N ILE A 26 -1.00 -19.85 47.14
CA ILE A 26 -0.73 -20.54 45.87
C ILE A 26 -1.78 -20.16 44.82
N ALA A 27 -3.07 -20.23 45.14
CA ALA A 27 -4.13 -19.87 44.25
C ALA A 27 -4.05 -18.40 43.79
N ALA A 28 -3.79 -17.48 44.72
CA ALA A 28 -3.63 -16.06 44.42
C ALA A 28 -2.40 -15.79 43.55
N SER A 29 -1.27 -16.48 43.76
CA SER A 29 -0.07 -16.32 42.93
C SER A 29 -0.26 -16.84 41.52
N VAL A 30 -0.94 -17.97 41.31
CA VAL A 30 -1.29 -18.51 39.99
C VAL A 30 -2.22 -17.56 39.26
N PHE A 31 -3.24 -17.05 39.95
CA PHE A 31 -4.17 -16.08 39.37
C PHE A 31 -3.44 -14.76 38.98
N ALA A 32 -2.59 -14.23 39.87
CA ALA A 32 -1.83 -13.03 39.55
C ALA A 32 -0.90 -13.22 38.37
N PHE A 33 -0.24 -14.38 38.24
CA PHE A 33 0.59 -14.72 37.10
C PHE A 33 -0.22 -14.80 35.79
N ALA A 34 -1.41 -15.44 35.83
CA ALA A 34 -2.28 -15.53 34.69
C ALA A 34 -2.75 -14.15 34.21
N VAL A 35 -3.17 -13.27 35.14
CA VAL A 35 -3.61 -11.90 34.81
C VAL A 35 -2.46 -11.07 34.25
N LEU A 36 -1.26 -11.22 34.82
CA LEU A 36 -0.09 -10.50 34.34
C LEU A 36 0.30 -10.91 32.92
N ASN A 37 0.29 -12.21 32.63
CA ASN A 37 0.55 -12.72 31.29
C ASN A 37 -0.51 -12.26 30.28
N MET A 38 -1.79 -12.28 30.62
CA MET A 38 -2.85 -11.75 29.77
C MET A 38 -2.68 -10.24 29.53
N GLY A 39 -2.31 -9.50 30.55
CA GLY A 39 -2.03 -8.06 30.44
C GLY A 39 -0.88 -7.76 29.48
N LEU A 40 0.23 -8.49 29.61
CA LEU A 40 1.38 -8.34 28.70
C LEU A 40 1.03 -8.69 27.25
N LEU A 41 0.30 -9.80 27.03
CA LEU A 41 -0.17 -10.19 25.69
C LEU A 41 -1.11 -9.15 25.07
N THR A 42 -2.02 -8.61 25.88
CA THR A 42 -2.96 -7.57 25.42
C THR A 42 -2.22 -6.29 25.05
N THR A 43 -1.24 -5.89 25.89
CA THR A 43 -0.44 -4.70 25.62
C THR A 43 0.41 -4.87 24.35
N ALA A 44 1.05 -6.03 24.16
CA ALA A 44 1.80 -6.31 22.95
C ALA A 44 0.93 -6.25 21.69
N LYS A 45 -0.23 -6.88 21.71
CA LYS A 45 -1.19 -6.80 20.57
C LYS A 45 -1.72 -5.38 20.33
N ALA A 46 -1.93 -4.61 21.39
CA ALA A 46 -2.34 -3.21 21.24
C ALA A 46 -1.22 -2.37 20.62
N GLN A 47 0.04 -2.58 21.00
CA GLN A 47 1.18 -1.92 20.38
C GLN A 47 1.31 -2.28 18.89
N ASP A 48 1.20 -3.56 18.53
CA ASP A 48 1.23 -4.00 17.13
C ASP A 48 0.12 -3.35 16.30
N ALA A 49 -1.09 -3.27 16.84
CA ALA A 49 -2.22 -2.62 16.18
C ALA A 49 -1.99 -1.10 15.99
N ILE A 50 -1.44 -0.43 16.99
CA ILE A 50 -1.11 1.00 16.90
C ILE A 50 -0.01 1.24 15.87
N VAL A 51 1.07 0.46 15.91
CA VAL A 51 2.19 0.59 14.96
C VAL A 51 1.71 0.35 13.53
N SER A 52 0.91 -0.71 13.31
CA SER A 52 0.32 -0.99 12.00
C SER A 52 -0.62 0.12 11.53
N GLY A 53 -1.48 0.64 12.42
CA GLY A 53 -2.40 1.72 12.09
C GLY A 53 -1.69 3.04 11.78
N VAL A 54 -0.65 3.38 12.53
CA VAL A 54 0.18 4.56 12.27
C VAL A 54 0.95 4.39 10.96
N GLY A 55 1.55 3.22 10.73
CA GLY A 55 2.24 2.91 9.47
C GLY A 55 1.32 3.05 8.26
N GLN A 56 0.09 2.56 8.36
CA GLN A 56 -0.90 2.70 7.29
C GLN A 56 -1.33 4.15 7.04
N ALA A 57 -1.44 4.95 8.09
CA ALA A 57 -1.77 6.37 7.96
C ALA A 57 -0.61 7.20 7.40
N GLN A 58 0.63 6.82 7.68
CA GLN A 58 1.83 7.51 7.23
C GLN A 58 2.21 7.18 5.78
N SER A 59 1.95 5.97 5.29
CA SER A 59 2.23 5.56 3.93
C SER A 59 1.06 5.87 2.99
N SER A 60 0.72 7.14 2.87
CA SER A 60 -0.30 7.62 1.94
C SER A 60 0.35 8.25 0.71
N LEU A 61 -0.26 8.02 -0.45
CA LEU A 61 0.12 8.62 -1.72
C LEU A 61 -0.82 9.78 -2.05
N LYS A 62 -0.31 10.78 -2.75
CA LYS A 62 -1.12 11.83 -3.37
C LYS A 62 -0.84 11.92 -4.86
N ILE A 63 -1.85 12.23 -5.64
CA ILE A 63 -1.72 12.55 -7.05
C ILE A 63 -1.33 14.02 -7.18
N THR A 64 -0.27 14.29 -7.94
CA THR A 64 0.16 15.64 -8.25
C THR A 64 -0.44 16.12 -9.57
N SER A 65 -0.43 15.29 -10.58
CA SER A 65 -1.01 15.57 -11.89
C SER A 65 -1.25 14.29 -12.65
N VAL A 66 -2.19 14.33 -13.60
CA VAL A 66 -2.48 13.21 -14.49
C VAL A 66 -2.45 13.72 -15.91
N TYR A 67 -1.74 12.99 -16.75
CA TYR A 67 -1.60 13.29 -18.17
C TYR A 67 -2.17 12.15 -19.00
N ALA A 68 -2.85 12.48 -20.08
CA ALA A 68 -3.27 11.54 -21.10
C ALA A 68 -2.52 11.81 -22.40
N TYR A 69 -2.18 10.74 -23.11
CA TYR A 69 -1.37 10.78 -24.30
C TYR A 69 -2.09 10.10 -25.47
N SER A 70 -1.97 10.71 -26.64
CA SER A 70 -2.46 10.15 -27.91
C SER A 70 -1.36 10.31 -28.97
N ASP A 71 -1.22 9.35 -29.86
CA ASP A 71 -0.26 9.46 -30.97
C ASP A 71 -0.75 10.38 -32.11
N ASN A 72 -2.01 10.72 -32.14
CA ASN A 72 -2.64 11.64 -33.10
C ASN A 72 -2.31 11.38 -34.59
N GLU A 73 -1.81 10.18 -34.91
CA GLU A 73 -1.48 9.74 -36.25
C GLU A 73 -2.57 8.80 -36.76
N GLY A 74 -3.73 9.37 -37.13
CA GLY A 74 -4.81 8.60 -37.72
C GLY A 74 -6.18 9.22 -37.55
N SER A 75 -7.15 8.66 -38.25
CA SER A 75 -8.55 9.13 -38.26
C SER A 75 -9.35 8.85 -36.99
N GLU A 76 -8.81 8.06 -36.06
CA GLU A 76 -9.41 7.76 -34.76
C GLU A 76 -8.59 8.37 -33.65
N GLN A 77 -9.09 9.47 -33.08
CA GLN A 77 -8.47 10.13 -31.93
C GLN A 77 -8.85 9.34 -30.66
N LYS A 78 -7.98 8.39 -30.27
CA LYS A 78 -8.11 7.65 -29.02
C LYS A 78 -6.93 7.94 -28.10
N CYS A 79 -7.18 8.02 -26.81
CA CYS A 79 -6.12 8.08 -25.82
C CYS A 79 -5.48 6.70 -25.69
N LYS A 80 -4.17 6.63 -25.85
CA LYS A 80 -3.36 5.40 -25.81
C LYS A 80 -2.55 5.23 -24.55
N GLY A 81 -2.34 6.29 -23.79
CA GLY A 81 -1.55 6.23 -22.57
C GLY A 81 -2.02 7.21 -21.52
N VAL A 82 -1.94 6.80 -20.27
CA VAL A 82 -2.22 7.64 -19.09
C VAL A 82 -1.02 7.61 -18.16
N ALA A 83 -0.54 8.78 -17.77
CA ALA A 83 0.52 8.91 -16.77
C ALA A 83 -0.02 9.62 -15.52
N ILE A 84 0.12 8.99 -14.39
CA ILE A 84 -0.29 9.50 -13.08
C ILE A 84 0.96 9.81 -12.28
N LEU A 85 1.17 11.09 -11.98
CA LEU A 85 2.28 11.53 -11.13
C LEU A 85 1.88 11.41 -9.68
N VAL A 86 2.66 10.65 -8.94
CA VAL A 86 2.44 10.39 -7.51
C VAL A 86 3.60 10.88 -6.68
N GLN A 87 3.27 11.33 -5.48
CA GLN A 87 4.20 11.71 -4.44
C GLN A 87 3.74 11.11 -3.10
N PRO A 88 4.64 10.85 -2.16
CA PRO A 88 4.23 10.48 -0.82
C PRO A 88 3.57 11.68 -0.13
N SER A 89 2.48 11.43 0.56
CA SER A 89 1.78 12.43 1.38
C SER A 89 2.14 12.31 2.86
N GLY A 90 2.63 11.15 3.26
CA GLY A 90 3.09 10.86 4.61
C GLY A 90 4.61 10.85 4.74
N THR A 91 5.08 10.32 5.86
CA THR A 91 6.51 10.20 6.18
C THR A 91 7.07 8.80 5.89
N ALA A 92 6.21 7.82 5.64
CA ALA A 92 6.64 6.47 5.31
C ALA A 92 6.87 6.31 3.81
N ASN A 93 7.91 5.56 3.47
CA ASN A 93 8.29 5.25 2.11
C ASN A 93 7.32 4.22 1.50
N VAL A 94 7.10 4.30 0.20
CA VAL A 94 6.25 3.38 -0.55
C VAL A 94 7.10 2.61 -1.56
N ASP A 95 7.13 1.28 -1.41
CA ASP A 95 7.92 0.40 -2.27
C ASP A 95 7.13 0.05 -3.54
N PHE A 96 7.61 0.50 -4.70
CA PHE A 96 7.03 0.27 -6.02
C PHE A 96 7.55 -0.99 -6.72
N THR A 97 8.14 -1.93 -5.97
CA THR A 97 8.44 -3.26 -6.53
C THR A 97 7.14 -3.93 -7.02
N PRO A 98 7.07 -4.49 -8.25
CA PRO A 98 5.84 -5.05 -8.83
C PRO A 98 5.13 -6.11 -7.97
N THR A 99 5.86 -6.82 -7.12
CA THR A 99 5.28 -7.80 -6.18
C THR A 99 4.63 -7.16 -4.95
N LYS A 100 4.83 -5.86 -4.73
CA LYS A 100 4.36 -5.12 -3.54
C LYS A 100 3.32 -4.05 -3.83
N VAL A 101 3.15 -3.68 -5.09
CA VAL A 101 2.14 -2.69 -5.52
C VAL A 101 1.31 -3.31 -6.63
N ALA A 102 0.01 -3.25 -6.52
CA ALA A 102 -0.91 -3.58 -7.60
C ALA A 102 -1.51 -2.28 -8.17
N ILE A 103 -1.58 -2.19 -9.49
CA ILE A 103 -2.15 -1.05 -10.20
C ILE A 103 -3.29 -1.56 -11.06
N SER A 104 -4.53 -1.16 -10.72
CA SER A 104 -5.70 -1.54 -11.49
C SER A 104 -6.07 -0.47 -12.50
N TYR A 105 -6.68 -0.92 -13.59
CA TYR A 105 -7.27 -0.05 -14.60
C TYR A 105 -8.68 -0.54 -14.93
N LYS A 106 -9.63 0.39 -14.98
CA LYS A 106 -11.02 0.12 -15.32
C LYS A 106 -11.59 1.24 -16.17
N ASN A 107 -12.30 0.88 -17.24
CA ASN A 107 -13.18 1.78 -17.98
C ASN A 107 -14.58 1.16 -18.12
N ALA A 108 -15.44 1.72 -18.96
CA ALA A 108 -16.80 1.22 -19.20
C ALA A 108 -16.83 -0.21 -19.79
N ASN A 109 -15.78 -0.60 -20.52
CA ASN A 109 -15.75 -1.84 -21.31
C ASN A 109 -14.96 -2.95 -20.64
N VAL A 110 -13.89 -2.62 -19.90
CA VAL A 110 -12.94 -3.58 -19.32
C VAL A 110 -12.53 -3.18 -17.91
N ALA A 111 -12.12 -4.17 -17.14
CA ALA A 111 -11.52 -4.00 -15.82
C ALA A 111 -10.35 -4.96 -15.66
N TYR A 112 -9.16 -4.42 -15.47
CA TYR A 112 -7.93 -5.15 -15.21
C TYR A 112 -7.53 -4.94 -13.76
N PRO A 113 -7.49 -6.00 -12.95
CA PRO A 113 -7.20 -5.88 -11.51
C PRO A 113 -5.75 -5.50 -11.24
N ASP A 114 -4.83 -5.92 -12.11
CA ASP A 114 -3.44 -5.51 -12.09
C ASP A 114 -2.89 -5.38 -13.51
N VAL A 115 -2.31 -4.24 -13.82
CA VAL A 115 -1.63 -3.95 -15.09
C VAL A 115 -0.12 -3.80 -14.90
N TYR A 116 0.36 -3.89 -13.65
CA TYR A 116 1.77 -3.73 -13.27
C TYR A 116 2.41 -5.09 -12.98
N GLU A 117 2.20 -6.06 -13.88
CA GLU A 117 2.75 -7.41 -13.79
C GLU A 117 4.02 -7.57 -14.62
N GLY A 118 5.10 -8.13 -14.02
CA GLY A 118 6.35 -8.44 -14.70
C GLY A 118 7.59 -8.39 -13.82
N ASN A 119 8.77 -8.42 -14.44
CA ASN A 119 10.04 -8.26 -13.73
C ASN A 119 10.30 -6.80 -13.35
N GLY A 120 10.57 -6.52 -12.09
CA GLY A 120 10.76 -5.17 -11.56
C GLY A 120 11.79 -4.33 -12.32
N ASN A 121 12.86 -4.95 -12.80
CA ASN A 121 13.92 -4.25 -13.56
C ASN A 121 13.47 -3.77 -14.95
N GLU A 122 12.39 -4.32 -15.48
CA GLU A 122 11.84 -3.93 -16.79
C GLU A 122 10.69 -2.93 -16.65
N LEU A 123 10.02 -2.96 -15.50
CA LEU A 123 8.85 -2.13 -15.22
C LEU A 123 9.19 -0.83 -14.48
N PHE A 124 10.39 -0.74 -13.90
CA PHE A 124 10.88 0.48 -13.28
C PHE A 124 11.99 1.11 -14.11
N ILE A 125 11.81 2.36 -14.47
CA ILE A 125 12.76 3.13 -15.28
C ILE A 125 13.27 4.29 -14.43
N ASN A 126 14.53 4.23 -14.02
CA ASN A 126 15.11 5.34 -13.29
C ASN A 126 15.34 6.54 -14.23
N LYS A 127 15.33 7.72 -13.66
CA LYS A 127 15.47 8.99 -14.38
C LYS A 127 16.70 9.03 -15.30
N SER A 128 17.83 8.56 -14.81
CA SER A 128 19.10 8.60 -15.57
C SER A 128 19.04 7.69 -16.80
N ALA A 129 18.53 6.47 -16.66
CA ALA A 129 18.35 5.54 -17.77
C ALA A 129 17.31 6.06 -18.77
N PHE A 130 16.22 6.66 -18.29
CA PHE A 130 15.19 7.21 -19.14
C PHE A 130 15.69 8.39 -19.98
N MET A 131 16.40 9.33 -19.36
CA MET A 131 17.02 10.47 -20.05
C MET A 131 18.06 10.03 -21.06
N ALA A 132 18.91 9.06 -20.70
CA ALA A 132 19.90 8.50 -21.62
C ALA A 132 19.26 7.84 -22.84
N SER A 133 18.18 7.08 -22.65
CA SER A 133 17.45 6.42 -23.74
C SER A 133 16.78 7.41 -24.71
N GLN A 134 16.44 8.59 -24.22
CA GLN A 134 15.78 9.63 -25.01
C GLN A 134 16.74 10.62 -25.69
N GLY A 135 18.02 10.61 -25.33
CA GLY A 135 18.99 11.61 -25.78
C GLY A 135 18.60 13.06 -25.40
N SER A 136 17.90 13.22 -24.28
CA SER A 136 17.37 14.50 -23.80
C SER A 136 17.64 14.66 -22.32
N TYR A 137 17.77 15.90 -21.86
CA TYR A 137 17.90 16.26 -20.45
C TYR A 137 16.54 16.42 -19.74
N LYS A 138 15.42 16.13 -20.43
CA LYS A 138 14.06 16.21 -19.89
C LYS A 138 13.37 14.87 -20.02
N VAL A 139 12.61 14.50 -19.00
CA VAL A 139 11.76 13.30 -19.02
C VAL A 139 10.54 13.59 -19.89
N ASP A 140 10.45 12.91 -21.03
CA ASP A 140 9.33 13.03 -21.97
C ASP A 140 8.49 11.74 -21.95
N LEU A 141 7.46 11.73 -21.13
CA LEU A 141 6.57 10.58 -20.96
C LEU A 141 5.79 10.19 -22.23
N TYR A 142 5.69 11.11 -23.20
CA TYR A 142 5.06 10.80 -24.49
C TYR A 142 5.79 9.66 -25.24
N LYS A 143 7.10 9.56 -25.09
CA LYS A 143 7.89 8.48 -25.70
C LYS A 143 7.57 7.08 -25.15
N LEU A 144 6.90 7.01 -24.01
CA LEU A 144 6.43 5.74 -23.41
C LEU A 144 5.27 5.10 -24.18
N LEU A 145 4.63 5.79 -25.11
CA LEU A 145 3.61 5.20 -25.98
C LEU A 145 4.11 3.97 -26.76
N ASN A 146 5.41 3.91 -27.07
CA ASN A 146 6.04 2.81 -27.79
C ASN A 146 6.59 1.69 -26.90
N ILE A 147 6.34 1.75 -25.61
CA ILE A 147 6.80 0.73 -24.67
C ILE A 147 6.02 -0.58 -24.87
N THR A 148 6.69 -1.71 -24.65
CA THR A 148 6.10 -3.05 -24.83
C THR A 148 5.24 -3.52 -23.65
N HIS A 149 5.46 -2.90 -22.48
CA HIS A 149 4.77 -3.26 -21.24
C HIS A 149 3.43 -2.53 -21.09
N THR A 150 2.51 -3.16 -20.37
CA THR A 150 1.18 -2.60 -20.06
C THR A 150 1.26 -1.43 -19.09
N CYS A 151 2.16 -1.51 -18.12
CA CYS A 151 2.39 -0.44 -17.14
C CYS A 151 3.88 -0.38 -16.80
N VAL A 152 4.38 0.84 -16.62
CA VAL A 152 5.74 1.09 -16.13
C VAL A 152 5.72 2.24 -15.13
N VAL A 153 6.62 2.18 -14.16
CA VAL A 153 6.87 3.27 -13.22
C VAL A 153 8.17 3.96 -13.62
N VAL A 154 8.10 5.27 -13.78
CA VAL A 154 9.24 6.11 -14.18
C VAL A 154 9.56 7.07 -13.07
N GLU A 155 10.78 7.07 -12.62
CA GLU A 155 11.28 8.06 -11.68
C GLU A 155 11.44 9.41 -12.41
N ILE A 156 10.69 10.42 -11.95
CA ILE A 156 10.82 11.80 -12.43
C ILE A 156 11.86 12.56 -11.59
N GLN A 157 11.78 12.36 -10.28
CA GLN A 157 12.67 12.93 -9.29
C GLN A 157 12.88 11.92 -8.17
N GLY A 158 14.12 11.55 -7.91
CA GLY A 158 14.51 10.58 -6.89
C GLY A 158 15.99 10.25 -6.97
N ASP A 159 16.40 9.21 -6.26
CA ASP A 159 17.78 8.74 -6.13
C ASP A 159 18.10 7.50 -6.98
N GLY A 160 17.11 6.96 -7.69
CA GLY A 160 17.28 5.89 -8.68
C GLY A 160 16.83 4.51 -8.21
N ASP A 161 16.21 4.40 -7.06
CA ASP A 161 15.65 3.15 -6.54
C ASP A 161 14.13 3.02 -6.76
N MET A 162 13.52 1.90 -6.35
CA MET A 162 12.08 1.65 -6.47
C MET A 162 11.29 2.11 -5.23
N MET A 163 11.94 2.78 -4.28
CA MET A 163 11.33 3.25 -3.06
C MET A 163 10.93 4.72 -3.25
N LEU A 164 9.65 5.01 -3.20
CA LEU A 164 9.17 6.39 -3.27
C LEU A 164 9.29 7.04 -1.90
N GLU A 165 10.22 7.97 -1.76
CA GLU A 165 10.56 8.67 -0.52
C GLU A 165 10.06 10.11 -0.50
N GLN A 166 10.17 10.75 0.66
CA GLN A 166 9.73 12.14 0.81
C GLN A 166 10.54 13.10 -0.08
N GLY A 167 9.82 13.83 -0.94
CA GLY A 167 10.44 14.76 -1.90
C GLY A 167 10.64 14.16 -3.28
N GLU A 168 10.38 12.89 -3.47
CA GLU A 168 10.47 12.24 -4.77
C GLU A 168 9.15 12.26 -5.52
N VAL A 169 9.22 12.03 -6.83
CA VAL A 169 8.07 12.00 -7.74
C VAL A 169 8.23 10.84 -8.70
N PHE A 170 7.26 9.93 -8.70
CA PHE A 170 7.18 8.86 -9.67
C PHE A 170 6.01 9.12 -10.62
N ALA A 171 6.17 8.72 -11.87
CA ALA A 171 5.09 8.68 -12.86
C ALA A 171 4.73 7.23 -13.14
N ILE A 172 3.50 6.88 -12.88
CA ILE A 172 2.92 5.59 -13.24
C ILE A 172 2.33 5.75 -14.63
N TYR A 173 2.92 5.11 -15.61
CA TYR A 173 2.48 5.15 -16.99
C TYR A 173 1.76 3.86 -17.37
N ILE A 174 0.50 3.96 -17.78
CA ILE A 174 -0.32 2.86 -18.25
C ILE A 174 -0.46 2.98 -19.77
N ASN A 175 0.03 1.99 -20.50
CA ASN A 175 -0.07 1.91 -21.93
C ASN A 175 -1.36 1.17 -22.32
N LEU A 176 -2.42 1.91 -22.64
CA LEU A 176 -3.74 1.36 -22.94
C LEU A 176 -3.74 0.53 -24.22
N ASP A 177 -2.88 0.84 -25.18
CA ASP A 177 -2.72 0.08 -26.42
C ASP A 177 -2.21 -1.36 -26.16
N LYS A 178 -1.41 -1.55 -25.09
CA LYS A 178 -0.89 -2.86 -24.68
C LYS A 178 -1.81 -3.60 -23.70
N VAL A 179 -2.62 -2.85 -22.97
CA VAL A 179 -3.67 -3.43 -22.10
C VAL A 179 -4.74 -4.12 -22.96
N GLY A 180 -5.12 -3.54 -24.09
CA GLY A 180 -6.05 -4.13 -25.07
C GLY A 180 -6.89 -3.09 -25.79
N ASP A 181 -7.42 -3.45 -26.96
CA ASP A 181 -8.19 -2.55 -27.81
C ASP A 181 -9.39 -1.89 -27.12
N ASN A 182 -10.03 -2.62 -26.18
CA ASN A 182 -11.15 -2.12 -25.40
C ASN A 182 -10.73 -1.23 -24.22
N ALA A 183 -9.42 -1.10 -23.96
CA ALA A 183 -8.89 -0.23 -22.92
C ALA A 183 -8.70 1.21 -23.42
N LEU A 184 -8.65 1.43 -24.72
CA LEU A 184 -8.51 2.75 -25.32
C LEU A 184 -9.67 3.66 -24.93
N LEU A 185 -9.38 4.94 -24.70
CA LEU A 185 -10.38 5.92 -24.27
C LEU A 185 -10.73 6.88 -25.40
N ASN A 186 -12.01 7.05 -25.62
CA ASN A 186 -12.57 8.05 -26.54
C ASN A 186 -12.88 9.35 -25.77
N VAL A 187 -13.34 10.36 -26.51
CA VAL A 187 -13.85 11.60 -25.91
C VAL A 187 -14.99 11.30 -24.95
N TYR A 188 -14.99 11.97 -23.78
CA TYR A 188 -15.96 11.81 -22.68
C TYR A 188 -15.96 10.44 -21.99
N ASP A 189 -15.08 9.52 -22.37
CA ASP A 189 -14.95 8.25 -21.64
C ASP A 189 -14.45 8.49 -20.22
N HIS A 190 -14.98 7.70 -19.29
CA HIS A 190 -14.55 7.67 -17.90
C HIS A 190 -13.64 6.47 -17.66
N PHE A 191 -12.62 6.68 -16.85
CA PHE A 191 -11.78 5.59 -16.38
C PHE A 191 -11.44 5.77 -14.92
N THR A 192 -11.13 4.67 -14.27
CA THR A 192 -10.70 4.63 -12.88
C THR A 192 -9.42 3.81 -12.79
N THR A 193 -8.44 4.35 -12.10
CA THR A 193 -7.20 3.66 -11.76
C THR A 193 -7.04 3.64 -10.26
N GLU A 194 -6.74 2.48 -9.69
CA GLU A 194 -6.43 2.34 -8.28
C GLU A 194 -4.99 1.89 -8.14
N ILE A 195 -4.25 2.56 -7.28
CA ILE A 195 -2.89 2.19 -6.89
C ILE A 195 -2.98 1.64 -5.47
N ILE A 196 -2.62 0.38 -5.31
CA ILE A 196 -2.77 -0.37 -4.06
C ILE A 196 -1.37 -0.75 -3.59
N PRO A 197 -0.73 0.06 -2.72
CA PRO A 197 0.56 -0.28 -2.15
C PRO A 197 0.43 -1.42 -1.13
N GLY A 198 1.50 -2.20 -0.94
CA GLY A 198 1.53 -3.28 0.05
C GLY A 198 1.39 -2.79 1.50
N GLN A 199 1.74 -1.54 1.75
CA GLN A 199 1.51 -0.83 3.02
C GLN A 199 0.95 0.55 2.70
N GLY A 200 -0.04 1.00 3.47
CA GLY A 200 -0.66 2.31 3.30
C GLY A 200 -2.08 2.26 2.75
N SER A 201 -2.57 3.43 2.40
CA SER A 201 -3.91 3.59 1.84
C SER A 201 -3.90 3.44 0.33
N LYS A 202 -4.93 2.79 -0.22
CA LYS A 202 -5.12 2.79 -1.68
C LYS A 202 -5.39 4.20 -2.18
N LEU A 203 -4.84 4.52 -3.33
CA LEU A 203 -5.08 5.76 -4.05
C LEU A 203 -5.96 5.47 -5.25
N THR A 204 -7.09 6.15 -5.36
CA THR A 204 -8.03 6.00 -6.48
C THR A 204 -8.09 7.31 -7.27
N PHE A 205 -7.97 7.21 -8.57
CA PHE A 205 -8.18 8.32 -9.50
C PHE A 205 -9.30 7.96 -10.45
N THR A 206 -10.28 8.85 -10.56
CA THR A 206 -11.32 8.77 -11.58
C THR A 206 -11.19 9.97 -12.49
N GLY A 207 -10.94 9.72 -13.77
CA GLY A 207 -10.79 10.74 -14.79
C GLY A 207 -11.83 10.65 -15.87
N THR A 208 -12.08 11.79 -16.50
CA THR A 208 -12.94 11.88 -17.70
C THR A 208 -12.13 12.47 -18.83
N MET A 209 -12.24 11.87 -20.01
CA MET A 209 -11.59 12.38 -21.21
C MET A 209 -12.29 13.66 -21.67
N PRO A 210 -11.52 14.69 -22.11
CA PRO A 210 -12.08 15.93 -22.62
C PRO A 210 -12.80 15.73 -23.97
N ALA A 211 -13.53 16.77 -24.40
CA ALA A 211 -14.23 16.80 -25.67
C ALA A 211 -13.32 16.72 -26.91
N SER A 212 -12.03 16.99 -26.73
CA SER A 212 -11.01 16.95 -27.78
C SER A 212 -9.79 16.22 -27.28
N ILE A 213 -9.36 15.21 -28.00
CA ILE A 213 -8.15 14.45 -27.68
C ILE A 213 -6.97 15.10 -28.42
N LEU A 214 -6.04 15.61 -27.63
CA LEU A 214 -4.79 16.19 -28.09
C LEU A 214 -3.65 15.22 -27.85
N LYS A 215 -2.49 15.50 -28.44
CA LYS A 215 -1.28 14.71 -28.28
C LYS A 215 -0.87 14.53 -26.79
N VAL A 216 -1.03 15.57 -26.02
CA VAL A 216 -0.82 15.55 -24.55
C VAL A 216 -1.92 16.37 -23.91
N MET A 217 -2.56 15.83 -22.89
CA MET A 217 -3.64 16.47 -22.14
C MET A 217 -3.40 16.35 -20.64
N ILE A 218 -3.80 17.38 -19.89
CA ILE A 218 -3.84 17.32 -18.44
C ILE A 218 -5.28 16.97 -18.05
N LEU A 219 -5.45 15.93 -17.26
CA LEU A 219 -6.74 15.53 -16.76
C LEU A 219 -6.96 16.06 -15.35
N SER A 220 -8.12 16.67 -15.12
CA SER A 220 -8.58 16.97 -13.77
C SER A 220 -9.40 15.79 -13.27
N GLY A 221 -8.98 15.20 -12.15
CA GLY A 221 -9.75 14.17 -11.47
C GLY A 221 -10.56 14.74 -10.32
N SER A 222 -11.57 14.02 -9.94
CA SER A 222 -12.32 14.19 -8.69
C SER A 222 -11.99 13.07 -7.72
#